data_8bf8692293abb4ce835d51404397c4e2
#
_entry.id   8bf8692293abb4ce835d51404397c4e2
#
_cell.length_a   1.000
_cell.length_b   1.000
_cell.length_c   1.000
_cell.angle_alpha   90.00
_cell.angle_beta   90.00
_cell.angle_gamma   90.00
#
_symmetry.space_group_name_H-M   'P 1'
#
loop_
_entity.id
_entity.type
_entity.pdbx_description
1 polymer ?
#
loop_
_entity_poly.entity_id
_entity_poly.type
_entity_poly.pdbx_seq_one_letter_code
_entity_poly.pdbx_strand_id
1 'polypeptide(L)'
;MENRKQTIGKIKDVTFRNHSVCGNPSYYIAFEDEKGETIIGYTKPNADCAIGCKNEDLRKFAYIEYHTTKSGKVVIDLIFNKSTYERLFANQK
;
A
#
# COMPACT_ATOMS: atom_id res chain seq x y z
N MET A 1 -11.70 11.56 13.08
CA MET A 1 -11.82 10.56 11.98
C MET A 1 -10.62 10.71 11.05
N GLU A 2 -9.94 9.62 10.77
CA GLU A 2 -8.77 9.66 9.92
C GLU A 2 -9.18 9.74 8.45
N ASN A 3 -8.50 10.58 7.69
CA ASN A 3 -8.78 10.73 6.27
C ASN A 3 -7.96 9.74 5.47
N ARG A 4 -8.64 8.85 4.75
CA ARG A 4 -7.99 7.93 3.85
C ARG A 4 -7.61 8.67 2.56
N LYS A 5 -6.36 8.53 2.16
CA LYS A 5 -5.83 9.12 0.94
C LYS A 5 -5.62 8.04 -0.11
N GLN A 6 -5.67 8.45 -1.36
CA GLN A 6 -5.47 7.56 -2.49
C GLN A 6 -4.42 8.14 -3.40
N THR A 7 -3.54 7.29 -3.92
CA THR A 7 -2.54 7.74 -4.88
C THR A 7 -2.23 6.62 -5.87
N ILE A 8 -1.81 7.00 -7.05
CA ILE A 8 -1.28 6.09 -8.05
C ILE A 8 0.20 6.41 -8.18
N GLY A 9 1.04 5.43 -7.84
CA GLY A 9 2.47 5.63 -7.85
C GLY A 9 3.20 4.32 -8.06
N LYS A 10 4.32 4.17 -7.35
CA LYS A 10 5.20 3.01 -7.51
C LYS A 10 5.71 2.58 -6.15
N ILE A 11 5.80 1.27 -5.95
CA ILE A 11 6.50 0.73 -4.78
C ILE A 11 7.99 0.82 -5.05
N LYS A 12 8.73 1.42 -4.13
CA LYS A 12 10.19 1.58 -4.26
C LYS A 12 10.93 0.52 -3.48
N ASP A 13 10.47 0.19 -2.28
CA ASP A 13 11.13 -0.78 -1.42
C ASP A 13 10.13 -1.41 -0.48
N VAL A 14 10.40 -2.66 -0.08
CA VAL A 14 9.57 -3.42 0.85
C VAL A 14 10.50 -4.07 1.87
N THR A 15 10.29 -3.77 3.14
CA THR A 15 11.08 -4.33 4.23
C THR A 15 10.15 -5.05 5.20
N PHE A 16 10.47 -6.29 5.52
CA PHE A 16 9.70 -7.06 6.49
C PHE A 16 9.74 -6.37 7.85
N ARG A 17 8.58 -6.21 8.47
CA ARG A 17 8.45 -5.57 9.77
C ARG A 17 8.35 -6.60 10.90
N ASN A 18 7.29 -7.38 10.89
CA ASN A 18 7.08 -8.43 11.89
C ASN A 18 5.89 -9.30 11.50
N HIS A 19 5.64 -10.34 12.31
CA HIS A 19 4.41 -11.11 12.24
C HIS A 19 3.48 -10.70 13.37
N SER A 20 2.17 -10.75 13.10
CA SER A 20 1.18 -10.59 14.15
C SER A 20 1.14 -11.85 15.04
N VAL A 21 0.36 -11.78 16.10
CA VAL A 21 0.13 -12.94 16.98
C VAL A 21 -0.39 -14.15 16.19
N CYS A 22 -1.17 -13.89 15.14
CA CYS A 22 -1.73 -14.94 14.29
C CYS A 22 -0.79 -15.37 13.16
N GLY A 23 0.42 -14.83 13.11
CA GLY A 23 1.39 -15.19 12.09
C GLY A 23 1.29 -14.44 10.79
N ASN A 24 0.38 -13.47 10.66
CA ASN A 24 0.25 -12.66 9.46
C ASN A 24 1.39 -11.65 9.36
N PRO A 25 2.08 -11.59 8.21
CA PRO A 25 3.21 -10.68 8.07
C PRO A 25 2.78 -9.24 7.89
N SER A 26 3.66 -8.32 8.28
CA SER A 26 3.48 -6.91 8.02
C SER A 26 4.81 -6.35 7.50
N TYR A 27 4.74 -5.30 6.69
CA TYR A 27 5.89 -4.75 5.99
C TYR A 27 5.95 -3.24 6.12
N TYR A 28 7.16 -2.69 6.11
CA TYR A 28 7.36 -1.28 5.81
C TYR A 28 7.48 -1.15 4.31
N ILE A 29 6.77 -0.20 3.74
CA ILE A 29 6.76 0.02 2.30
C ILE A 29 7.13 1.47 2.02
N ALA A 30 8.17 1.67 1.22
CA ALA A 30 8.50 2.97 0.66
C ALA A 30 7.86 3.05 -0.72
N PHE A 31 6.99 4.01 -0.93
CA PHE A 31 6.34 4.19 -2.22
C PHE A 31 6.43 5.64 -2.67
N GLU A 32 6.42 5.84 -3.98
CA GLU A 32 6.41 7.15 -4.60
C GLU A 32 4.98 7.47 -4.98
N ASP A 33 4.49 8.64 -4.57
CA ASP A 33 3.14 9.07 -4.90
C ASP A 33 3.08 9.69 -6.31
N GLU A 34 1.90 10.14 -6.71
CA GLU A 34 1.70 10.70 -8.04
C GLU A 34 2.46 12.02 -8.26
N LYS A 35 2.90 12.66 -7.19
CA LYS A 35 3.70 13.90 -7.25
C LYS A 35 5.19 13.62 -7.25
N GLY A 36 5.60 12.36 -7.15
CA GLY A 36 7.00 11.99 -7.10
C GLY A 36 7.61 12.02 -5.70
N GLU A 37 6.81 12.23 -4.66
CA GLU A 37 7.30 12.21 -3.28
C GLU A 37 7.36 10.79 -2.76
N THR A 38 8.42 10.47 -2.01
CA THR A 38 8.56 9.16 -1.37
C THR A 38 7.93 9.19 0.01
N ILE A 39 7.02 8.26 0.23
CA ILE A 39 6.31 8.10 1.49
C ILE A 39 6.63 6.73 2.05
N ILE A 40 6.92 6.67 3.35
CA ILE A 40 7.18 5.40 4.03
C ILE A 40 6.02 5.12 4.96
N GLY A 41 5.38 3.97 4.76
CA GLY A 41 4.28 3.52 5.61
C GLY A 41 4.46 2.05 5.97
N TYR A 42 3.51 1.53 6.75
CA TYR A 42 3.53 0.11 7.08
C TYR A 42 2.15 -0.50 6.82
N THR A 43 2.16 -1.80 6.50
CA THR A 43 0.91 -2.54 6.27
C THR A 43 0.41 -3.10 7.59
N LYS A 44 -0.92 -3.16 7.73
CA LYS A 44 -1.52 -3.89 8.84
C LYS A 44 -1.37 -5.39 8.58
N PRO A 45 -1.25 -6.21 9.63
CA PRO A 45 -1.06 -7.65 9.44
C PRO A 45 -2.12 -8.35 8.60
N ASN A 46 -3.35 -7.86 8.61
CA ASN A 46 -4.43 -8.48 7.84
C ASN A 46 -4.78 -7.70 6.57
N ALA A 47 -3.94 -6.77 6.17
CA ALA A 47 -4.22 -6.00 4.95
C ALA A 47 -3.98 -6.85 3.72
N ASP A 48 -4.89 -6.77 2.76
CA ASP A 48 -4.78 -7.52 1.51
C ASP A 48 -3.49 -7.19 0.76
N CYS A 49 -2.98 -5.99 0.95
CA CYS A 49 -1.74 -5.56 0.32
C CYS A 49 -0.52 -6.35 0.75
N ALA A 50 -0.56 -7.01 1.91
CA ALA A 50 0.61 -7.75 2.41
C ALA A 50 0.98 -8.90 1.49
N ILE A 51 0.02 -9.47 0.79
CA ILE A 51 0.25 -10.61 -0.10
C ILE A 51 0.91 -10.16 -1.40
N GLY A 52 0.49 -9.01 -1.92
CA GLY A 52 0.94 -8.54 -3.23
C GLY A 52 2.13 -7.60 -3.22
N CYS A 53 2.59 -7.16 -2.05
CA CYS A 53 3.57 -6.07 -1.99
C CYS A 53 4.96 -6.43 -2.55
N LYS A 54 5.24 -7.71 -2.76
CA LYS A 54 6.50 -8.15 -3.38
C LYS A 54 6.39 -8.31 -4.90
N ASN A 55 5.22 -8.08 -5.47
CA ASN A 55 5.02 -8.22 -6.90
C ASN A 55 5.79 -7.12 -7.64
N GLU A 56 6.60 -7.51 -8.62
CA GLU A 56 7.41 -6.58 -9.39
C GLU A 56 6.58 -5.57 -10.19
N ASP A 57 5.35 -5.93 -10.56
CA ASP A 57 4.45 -5.02 -11.27
C ASP A 57 4.16 -3.77 -10.46
N LEU A 58 4.18 -3.86 -9.13
CA LEU A 58 3.95 -2.73 -8.25
C LEU A 58 5.06 -1.69 -8.32
N ARG A 59 6.24 -2.08 -8.80
CA ARG A 59 7.34 -1.13 -9.03
C ARG A 59 7.10 -0.24 -10.23
N LYS A 60 6.18 -0.65 -11.10
CA LYS A 60 5.80 0.12 -12.28
C LYS A 60 4.50 0.86 -12.09
N PHE A 61 3.57 0.25 -11.36
CA PHE A 61 2.26 0.85 -11.09
C PHE A 61 1.73 0.27 -9.78
N ALA A 62 1.33 1.15 -8.88
CA ALA A 62 0.67 0.75 -7.64
C ALA A 62 -0.43 1.75 -7.31
N TYR A 63 -1.65 1.26 -7.14
CA TYR A 63 -2.74 2.05 -6.57
C TYR A 63 -2.71 1.81 -5.06
N ILE A 64 -2.56 2.86 -4.29
CA ILE A 64 -2.34 2.76 -2.86
C ILE A 64 -3.37 3.60 -2.12
N GLU A 65 -4.04 3.00 -1.14
CA GLU A 65 -4.86 3.72 -0.17
C GLU A 65 -4.18 3.66 1.19
N TYR A 66 -4.07 4.80 1.82
CA TYR A 66 -3.39 4.92 3.09
C TYR A 66 -4.01 6.04 3.92
N HIS A 67 -3.70 6.03 5.21
CA HIS A 67 -4.12 7.12 6.09
C HIS A 67 -3.00 7.42 7.07
N THR A 68 -3.03 8.62 7.64
CA THR A 68 -2.08 9.05 8.65
C THR A 68 -2.76 9.00 10.01
N THR A 69 -2.12 8.35 10.98
CA THR A 69 -2.65 8.25 12.34
C THR A 69 -2.43 9.56 13.09
N LYS A 70 -3.04 9.68 14.26
CA LYS A 70 -2.87 10.85 15.12
C LYS A 70 -1.41 11.07 15.52
N SER A 71 -0.63 10.00 15.60
CA SER A 71 0.79 10.08 15.93
C SER A 71 1.68 10.39 14.72
N GLY A 72 1.09 10.58 13.56
CA GLY A 72 1.84 10.92 12.34
C GLY A 72 2.35 9.73 11.56
N LYS A 73 1.96 8.52 11.91
CA LYS A 73 2.37 7.32 11.18
C LYS A 73 1.49 7.09 9.98
N VAL A 74 2.10 6.64 8.87
CA VAL A 74 1.38 6.30 7.66
C VAL A 74 1.04 4.82 7.70
N VAL A 75 -0.25 4.50 7.60
CA VAL A 75 -0.74 3.12 7.57
C VAL A 75 -1.31 2.84 6.19
N ILE A 76 -0.80 1.80 5.54
CA ILE A 76 -1.25 1.42 4.21
C ILE A 76 -2.43 0.47 4.35
N ASP A 77 -3.58 0.88 3.79
CA ASP A 77 -4.82 0.13 3.92
C ASP A 77 -4.96 -0.91 2.81
N LEU A 78 -4.57 -0.55 1.58
CA LEU A 78 -4.57 -1.51 0.49
C LEU A 78 -3.64 -1.05 -0.64
N ILE A 79 -3.21 -2.04 -1.44
CA ILE A 79 -2.38 -1.83 -2.62
C ILE A 79 -2.93 -2.73 -3.72
N PHE A 80 -3.16 -2.15 -4.91
CA PHE A 80 -3.55 -2.92 -6.09
C PHE A 80 -2.53 -2.73 -7.19
N ASN A 81 -2.22 -3.81 -7.93
CA ASN A 81 -1.45 -3.68 -9.15
C ASN A 81 -2.35 -3.13 -10.26
N LYS A 82 -1.75 -2.85 -11.43
CA LYS A 82 -2.49 -2.25 -12.54
C LYS A 82 -3.65 -3.13 -13.00
N SER A 83 -3.43 -4.42 -13.12
CA SER A 83 -4.45 -5.36 -13.58
C SER A 83 -5.66 -5.37 -12.65
N THR A 84 -5.41 -5.46 -11.35
CA THR A 84 -6.48 -5.45 -10.34
C THR A 84 -7.20 -4.11 -10.32
N TYR A 85 -6.44 -3.03 -10.41
CA TYR A 85 -7.01 -1.69 -10.42
C TYR A 85 -7.96 -1.51 -11.61
N GLU A 86 -7.53 -1.89 -12.81
CA GLU A 86 -8.36 -1.77 -13.99
C GLU A 86 -9.61 -2.62 -13.89
N ARG A 87 -9.50 -3.84 -13.37
CA ARG A 87 -10.64 -4.73 -13.22
C ARG A 87 -11.69 -4.17 -12.26
N LEU A 88 -11.24 -3.59 -11.14
CA LEU A 88 -12.16 -3.09 -10.11
C LEU A 88 -12.75 -1.74 -10.46
N PHE A 89 -11.98 -0.85 -11.06
CA PHE A 89 -12.42 0.52 -11.29
C PHE A 89 -12.96 0.75 -12.69
N ALA A 90 -12.48 0.02 -13.70
CA ALA A 90 -13.02 0.17 -15.05
C ALA A 90 -14.45 -0.34 -15.17
N ASN A 91 -14.84 -1.30 -14.35
CA ASN A 91 -16.18 -1.88 -14.38
C ASN A 91 -17.22 -1.05 -13.62
N GLN A 92 -16.84 0.09 -13.10
CA GLN A 92 -17.74 0.95 -12.33
C GLN A 92 -18.36 2.06 -13.18
N LYS A 93 -18.15 2.03 -14.45
CA LYS A 93 -18.74 3.03 -15.33
C LYS A 93 -20.20 2.73 -15.63
#